data_1df0a816a72245bcd068f5c98ff3df84
#
_entry.id   1df0a816a72245bcd068f5c98ff3df84
#
_cell.length_a   1.000
_cell.length_b   1.000
_cell.length_c   1.000
_cell.angle_alpha   90.00
_cell.angle_beta   90.00
_cell.angle_gamma   90.00
#
_symmetry.space_group_name_H-M   'P 1'
#
loop_
_entity.id
_entity.type
_entity.pdbx_description
1 polymer ?
#
loop_
_entity_poly.entity_id
_entity_poly.type
_entity_poly.pdbx_seq_one_letter_code
_entity_poly.pdbx_strand_id
1 'polypeptide(L)'
;MAKPVPRYGGLVPTFAGKTMKQIDTLFDRLDGWRHFPNYQLERRADIFFALYLPEVLETKLGFPMLPELAPEFPIRIGTIYPDIPIDKSYKIDYVALSAASDVAVLMELKTEGLSRRTQQDKYLIAAQKVGLSRLLEGLLDIFRATNAKRKYFCLLMHLESMGLLRIPKQMSEIMDGPTLQGSTEASRKIEVTAQTTDTRIIYVQPNGDEPDIISFQEFADVVRRHNDPVSQRFARSLGEWAEVKAGDKPANNRIQRTRTSRAADA
;
A
#
# COMPACT_ATOMS: atom_id res chain seq x y z
N MET A 1 -61.77 -23.84 21.36
CA MET A 1 -60.56 -24.62 21.69
C MET A 1 -59.52 -24.37 20.62
N ALA A 2 -58.52 -23.56 20.91
CA ALA A 2 -57.43 -23.24 20.00
C ALA A 2 -56.32 -24.28 20.18
N LYS A 3 -55.83 -24.85 19.07
CA LYS A 3 -54.70 -25.79 19.06
C LYS A 3 -53.38 -25.05 19.34
N PRO A 4 -52.46 -25.62 20.15
CA PRO A 4 -51.18 -25.01 20.42
C PRO A 4 -50.28 -25.07 19.16
N VAL A 5 -49.62 -23.94 18.86
CA VAL A 5 -48.60 -23.82 17.82
C VAL A 5 -47.31 -24.50 18.29
N PRO A 6 -46.68 -25.35 17.52
CA PRO A 6 -45.42 -26.00 17.90
C PRO A 6 -44.30 -24.93 17.89
N ARG A 7 -43.62 -24.78 19.04
CA ARG A 7 -42.36 -24.01 19.12
C ARG A 7 -41.25 -24.82 18.45
N TYR A 8 -40.87 -24.43 17.26
CA TYR A 8 -39.64 -24.90 16.66
C TYR A 8 -38.45 -24.25 17.41
N GLY A 9 -37.90 -25.01 18.36
CA GLY A 9 -36.58 -24.75 18.90
C GLY A 9 -35.54 -25.03 17.81
N GLY A 10 -35.36 -24.08 16.88
CA GLY A 10 -34.32 -24.16 15.87
C GLY A 10 -32.97 -23.94 16.53
N LEU A 11 -32.14 -24.98 16.58
CA LEU A 11 -30.70 -24.85 16.69
C LEU A 11 -30.23 -23.90 15.55
N VAL A 12 -29.91 -22.67 15.89
CA VAL A 12 -29.23 -21.75 14.96
C VAL A 12 -27.87 -22.40 14.70
N PRO A 13 -27.59 -22.87 13.46
CA PRO A 13 -26.26 -23.42 13.16
C PRO A 13 -25.23 -22.36 13.42
N THR A 14 -24.21 -22.66 14.19
CA THR A 14 -23.09 -21.79 14.51
C THR A 14 -22.26 -21.45 13.28
N PHE A 15 -22.80 -20.62 12.38
CA PHE A 15 -22.02 -20.01 11.28
C PHE A 15 -20.79 -19.27 11.82
N ALA A 16 -20.91 -18.63 12.98
CA ALA A 16 -19.84 -17.95 13.67
C ALA A 16 -18.60 -18.84 13.93
N GLY A 17 -18.80 -20.07 14.44
CA GLY A 17 -17.67 -20.95 14.75
C GLY A 17 -16.94 -21.48 13.51
N LYS A 18 -17.59 -21.58 12.36
CA LYS A 18 -16.95 -22.00 11.10
C LYS A 18 -16.15 -20.85 10.48
N THR A 19 -16.66 -19.64 10.55
CA THR A 19 -15.99 -18.41 10.07
C THR A 19 -14.73 -18.11 10.90
N MET A 20 -14.79 -18.25 12.23
CA MET A 20 -13.62 -18.11 13.12
C MET A 20 -12.50 -19.06 12.72
N LYS A 21 -12.79 -20.35 12.49
CA LYS A 21 -11.77 -21.32 12.04
C LYS A 21 -11.12 -20.95 10.72
N GLN A 22 -11.86 -20.33 9.79
CA GLN A 22 -11.31 -19.89 8.50
C GLN A 22 -10.36 -18.71 8.67
N ILE A 23 -10.70 -17.75 9.52
CA ILE A 23 -9.84 -16.60 9.84
C ILE A 23 -8.54 -17.08 10.49
N ASP A 24 -8.65 -17.92 11.52
CA ASP A 24 -7.47 -18.50 12.17
C ASP A 24 -6.59 -19.24 11.17
N THR A 25 -7.17 -20.10 10.34
CA THR A 25 -6.43 -20.85 9.30
C THR A 25 -5.72 -19.92 8.31
N LEU A 26 -6.34 -18.79 7.93
CA LEU A 26 -5.75 -17.82 7.02
C LEU A 26 -4.49 -17.22 7.65
N PHE A 27 -4.61 -16.73 8.86
CA PHE A 27 -3.49 -16.10 9.56
C PHE A 27 -2.40 -17.11 9.95
N ASP A 28 -2.75 -18.33 10.36
CA ASP A 28 -1.78 -19.41 10.61
C ASP A 28 -0.92 -19.70 9.36
N ARG A 29 -1.51 -19.60 8.18
CA ARG A 29 -0.77 -19.72 6.92
C ARG A 29 0.14 -18.52 6.68
N LEU A 30 -0.32 -17.29 6.92
CA LEU A 30 0.54 -16.11 6.81
C LEU A 30 1.73 -16.21 7.78
N ASP A 31 1.45 -16.57 9.05
CA ASP A 31 2.45 -16.70 10.10
C ASP A 31 3.48 -17.81 9.79
N GLY A 32 3.01 -18.95 9.27
CA GLY A 32 3.89 -20.06 8.91
C GLY A 32 4.65 -19.85 7.60
N TRP A 33 3.96 -19.39 6.56
CA TRP A 33 4.54 -19.28 5.23
C TRP A 33 5.50 -18.11 5.06
N ARG A 34 5.42 -17.07 5.93
CA ARG A 34 6.38 -15.96 5.92
C ARG A 34 7.85 -16.41 5.97
N HIS A 35 8.10 -17.61 6.51
CA HIS A 35 9.43 -18.19 6.60
C HIS A 35 9.87 -18.97 5.36
N PHE A 36 9.00 -19.12 4.35
CA PHE A 36 9.35 -19.82 3.11
C PHE A 36 10.18 -18.93 2.18
N PRO A 37 11.16 -19.49 1.46
CA PRO A 37 11.92 -18.77 0.46
C PRO A 37 10.99 -18.09 -0.54
N ASN A 38 11.24 -16.82 -0.84
CA ASN A 38 10.47 -16.01 -1.81
C ASN A 38 8.99 -15.76 -1.46
N TYR A 39 8.53 -16.12 -0.24
CA TYR A 39 7.21 -15.72 0.20
C TYR A 39 7.20 -14.23 0.56
N GLN A 40 6.35 -13.47 -0.08
CA GLN A 40 6.25 -12.02 0.12
C GLN A 40 5.08 -11.73 1.06
N LEU A 41 5.32 -11.76 2.36
CA LEU A 41 4.30 -11.47 3.38
C LEU A 41 3.67 -10.09 3.15
N GLU A 42 4.48 -9.08 2.85
CA GLU A 42 4.05 -7.71 2.56
C GLU A 42 2.87 -7.69 1.56
N ARG A 43 3.03 -8.34 0.41
CA ARG A 43 1.99 -8.41 -0.65
C ARG A 43 0.79 -9.28 -0.31
N ARG A 44 0.86 -10.11 0.71
CA ARG A 44 -0.24 -11.01 1.12
C ARG A 44 -1.04 -10.43 2.27
N ALA A 45 -0.40 -9.63 3.09
CA ALA A 45 -0.97 -9.03 4.27
C ALA A 45 -1.36 -7.55 4.08
N ASP A 46 -0.96 -6.91 2.98
CA ASP A 46 -1.16 -5.48 2.71
C ASP A 46 -2.60 -5.02 2.92
N ILE A 47 -3.59 -5.81 2.47
CA ILE A 47 -5.01 -5.48 2.63
C ILE A 47 -5.45 -5.39 4.10
N PHE A 48 -4.84 -6.18 4.99
CA PHE A 48 -5.13 -6.11 6.42
C PHE A 48 -4.53 -4.84 7.03
N PHE A 49 -3.35 -4.42 6.58
CA PHE A 49 -2.81 -3.12 6.96
C PHE A 49 -3.70 -1.99 6.47
N ALA A 50 -4.13 -2.03 5.20
CA ALA A 50 -4.99 -1.00 4.60
C ALA A 50 -6.28 -0.77 5.38
N LEU A 51 -6.87 -1.81 5.97
CA LEU A 51 -8.12 -1.71 6.75
C LEU A 51 -8.00 -0.74 7.94
N TYR A 52 -6.86 -0.71 8.60
CA TYR A 52 -6.67 0.06 9.85
C TYR A 52 -5.73 1.26 9.66
N LEU A 53 -5.09 1.36 8.50
CA LEU A 53 -4.06 2.35 8.25
C LEU A 53 -4.50 3.80 8.49
N PRO A 54 -5.71 4.26 8.08
CA PRO A 54 -6.16 5.62 8.38
C PRO A 54 -6.19 5.90 9.88
N GLU A 55 -6.76 4.99 10.70
CA GLU A 55 -6.85 5.13 12.16
C GLU A 55 -5.46 5.09 12.83
N VAL A 56 -4.57 4.25 12.32
CA VAL A 56 -3.19 4.16 12.82
C VAL A 56 -2.42 5.45 12.52
N LEU A 57 -2.56 5.99 11.30
CA LEU A 57 -1.96 7.27 10.92
C LEU A 57 -2.53 8.41 11.75
N GLU A 58 -3.86 8.45 11.98
CA GLU A 58 -4.51 9.42 12.86
C GLU A 58 -3.92 9.37 14.27
N THR A 59 -3.76 8.17 14.83
CA THR A 59 -3.15 7.97 16.15
C THR A 59 -1.69 8.45 16.19
N LYS A 60 -0.90 8.16 15.14
CA LYS A 60 0.52 8.54 15.06
C LYS A 60 0.74 10.03 14.83
N LEU A 61 -0.07 10.64 13.97
CA LEU A 61 0.13 12.00 13.50
C LEU A 61 -0.66 13.04 14.34
N GLY A 62 -1.70 12.61 15.06
CA GLY A 62 -2.48 13.46 15.94
C GLY A 62 -3.52 14.34 15.24
N PHE A 63 -3.90 14.01 14.00
CA PHE A 63 -4.96 14.67 13.24
C PHE A 63 -5.78 13.67 12.42
N PRO A 64 -7.07 13.97 12.12
CA PRO A 64 -7.95 13.08 11.38
C PRO A 64 -7.44 12.79 9.97
N MET A 65 -7.61 11.54 9.54
CA MET A 65 -7.27 11.07 8.19
C MET A 65 -8.54 10.76 7.39
N LEU A 66 -8.47 10.90 6.06
CA LEU A 66 -9.49 10.35 5.19
C LEU A 66 -9.43 8.81 5.20
N PRO A 67 -10.59 8.12 5.10
CA PRO A 67 -10.60 6.65 5.08
C PRO A 67 -10.06 6.07 3.77
N GLU A 68 -10.08 6.84 2.68
CA GLU A 68 -9.62 6.43 1.36
C GLU A 68 -8.08 6.46 1.29
N LEU A 69 -7.51 5.41 0.70
CA LEU A 69 -6.08 5.25 0.44
C LEU A 69 -5.85 5.04 -1.05
N ALA A 70 -4.79 5.62 -1.61
CA ALA A 70 -4.35 5.28 -2.97
C ALA A 70 -3.24 4.22 -2.91
N PRO A 71 -3.52 2.92 -3.17
CA PRO A 71 -2.53 1.86 -3.13
C PRO A 71 -1.65 1.85 -4.38
N GLU A 72 -0.42 1.32 -4.26
CA GLU A 72 0.51 1.11 -5.38
C GLU A 72 0.71 2.38 -6.25
N PHE A 73 0.79 3.55 -5.57
CA PHE A 73 0.85 4.85 -6.26
C PHE A 73 2.15 5.00 -7.05
N PRO A 74 2.09 5.17 -8.39
CA PRO A 74 3.29 5.23 -9.23
C PRO A 74 3.88 6.64 -9.27
N ILE A 75 5.14 6.77 -8.91
CA ILE A 75 5.94 8.00 -9.05
C ILE A 75 6.78 7.89 -10.31
N ARG A 76 6.65 8.83 -11.23
CA ARG A 76 7.53 8.96 -12.40
C ARG A 76 8.91 9.45 -11.94
N ILE A 77 9.98 8.69 -12.24
CA ILE A 77 11.34 9.05 -11.80
C ILE A 77 11.76 10.40 -12.36
N GLY A 78 11.43 10.73 -13.63
CA GLY A 78 11.70 12.02 -14.22
C GLY A 78 10.96 13.21 -13.55
N THR A 79 9.93 12.94 -12.73
CA THR A 79 9.25 13.98 -11.94
C THR A 79 10.06 14.37 -10.70
N ILE A 80 10.66 13.38 -10.03
CA ILE A 80 11.45 13.57 -8.80
C ILE A 80 12.93 13.86 -9.09
N TYR A 81 13.42 13.49 -10.27
CA TYR A 81 14.78 13.77 -10.77
C TYR A 81 14.72 14.24 -12.23
N PRO A 82 14.47 15.53 -12.49
CA PRO A 82 14.29 16.05 -13.85
C PRO A 82 15.49 15.84 -14.78
N ASP A 83 16.68 15.81 -14.21
CA ASP A 83 17.94 15.66 -14.96
C ASP A 83 18.22 14.21 -15.38
N ILE A 84 17.40 13.25 -14.93
CA ILE A 84 17.58 11.84 -15.27
C ILE A 84 16.57 11.47 -16.36
N PRO A 85 16.99 11.22 -17.62
CA PRO A 85 16.11 10.88 -18.73
C PRO A 85 15.63 9.42 -18.65
N ILE A 86 15.04 9.02 -17.52
CA ILE A 86 14.54 7.67 -17.30
C ILE A 86 13.02 7.71 -17.29
N ASP A 87 12.41 7.06 -18.28
CA ASP A 87 10.96 6.84 -18.33
C ASP A 87 10.54 5.58 -17.56
N LYS A 88 10.87 5.58 -16.27
CA LYS A 88 10.51 4.52 -15.31
C LYS A 88 9.70 5.11 -14.17
N SER A 89 8.88 4.28 -13.54
CA SER A 89 8.18 4.62 -12.31
C SER A 89 8.66 3.75 -11.15
N TYR A 90 8.68 4.34 -9.99
CA TYR A 90 8.75 3.68 -8.69
C TYR A 90 7.33 3.68 -8.10
N LYS A 91 7.00 2.70 -7.25
CA LYS A 91 5.70 2.64 -6.60
C LYS A 91 5.85 2.84 -5.10
N ILE A 92 4.96 3.61 -4.53
CA ILE A 92 4.74 3.74 -3.09
C ILE A 92 3.59 2.81 -2.73
N ASP A 93 3.68 2.11 -1.60
CA ASP A 93 2.65 1.16 -1.20
C ASP A 93 1.30 1.86 -1.01
N TYR A 94 1.27 3.01 -0.32
CA TYR A 94 0.05 3.80 -0.13
C TYR A 94 0.30 5.30 -0.11
N VAL A 95 -0.68 6.06 -0.59
CA VAL A 95 -0.82 7.50 -0.32
C VAL A 95 -2.10 7.71 0.47
N ALA A 96 -2.00 8.40 1.60
CA ALA A 96 -3.12 8.79 2.46
C ALA A 96 -3.20 10.32 2.56
N LEU A 97 -4.38 10.85 2.93
CA LEU A 97 -4.61 12.28 3.09
C LEU A 97 -5.17 12.58 4.48
N SER A 98 -4.78 13.72 5.06
CA SER A 98 -5.50 14.30 6.19
C SER A 98 -6.94 14.62 5.80
N ALA A 99 -7.86 14.63 6.77
CA ALA A 99 -9.27 15.00 6.54
C ALA A 99 -9.41 16.43 5.99
N ALA A 100 -8.47 17.33 6.34
CA ALA A 100 -8.41 18.69 5.78
C ALA A 100 -7.81 18.73 4.36
N SER A 101 -7.31 17.61 3.84
CA SER A 101 -6.63 17.48 2.54
C SER A 101 -5.39 18.38 2.37
N ASP A 102 -4.82 18.86 3.46
CA ASP A 102 -3.63 19.73 3.48
C ASP A 102 -2.32 18.94 3.66
N VAL A 103 -2.39 17.73 4.22
CA VAL A 103 -1.25 16.84 4.41
C VAL A 103 -1.42 15.56 3.60
N ALA A 104 -0.43 15.22 2.79
CA ALA A 104 -0.30 13.91 2.15
C ALA A 104 0.72 13.05 2.91
N VAL A 105 0.43 11.77 3.09
CA VAL A 105 1.33 10.79 3.69
C VAL A 105 1.72 9.75 2.64
N LEU A 106 3.00 9.70 2.32
CA LEU A 106 3.61 8.68 1.47
C LEU A 106 4.05 7.53 2.37
N MET A 107 3.51 6.35 2.17
CA MET A 107 3.73 5.26 3.09
C MET A 107 4.34 4.04 2.43
N GLU A 108 5.32 3.46 3.12
CA GLU A 108 5.96 2.19 2.78
C GLU A 108 5.74 1.16 3.87
N LEU A 109 5.31 -0.02 3.46
CA LEU A 109 5.16 -1.18 4.33
C LEU A 109 6.37 -2.09 4.21
N LYS A 110 6.95 -2.49 5.34
CA LYS A 110 8.06 -3.44 5.42
C LYS A 110 7.73 -4.52 6.43
N THR A 111 7.67 -5.75 5.98
CA THR A 111 7.40 -6.91 6.85
C THR A 111 8.68 -7.56 7.39
N GLU A 112 9.84 -7.13 6.90
CA GLU A 112 11.15 -7.57 7.35
C GLU A 112 12.04 -6.37 7.67
N GLY A 113 12.66 -6.33 8.84
CA GLY A 113 13.48 -5.20 9.31
C GLY A 113 14.72 -4.89 8.46
N LEU A 114 15.15 -5.83 7.60
CA LEU A 114 16.29 -5.66 6.68
C LEU A 114 15.88 -5.32 5.25
N SER A 115 14.59 -5.18 4.96
CA SER A 115 14.08 -4.94 3.59
C SER A 115 14.15 -3.48 3.15
N ARG A 116 14.52 -2.56 4.05
CA ARG A 116 14.70 -1.14 3.73
C ARG A 116 15.88 -0.94 2.77
N ARG A 117 15.63 -0.34 1.60
CA ARG A 117 16.64 -0.14 0.55
C ARG A 117 16.99 1.33 0.45
N THR A 118 18.26 1.68 0.57
CA THR A 118 18.76 3.06 0.47
C THR A 118 18.26 3.79 -0.80
N GLN A 119 18.10 3.10 -1.93
CA GLN A 119 17.60 3.70 -3.15
C GLN A 119 16.11 4.06 -3.04
N GLN A 120 15.33 3.26 -2.35
CA GLN A 120 13.91 3.49 -2.07
C GLN A 120 13.73 4.75 -1.21
N ASP A 121 14.51 4.87 -0.14
CA ASP A 121 14.50 6.03 0.74
C ASP A 121 14.82 7.33 -0.02
N LYS A 122 15.81 7.28 -0.94
CA LYS A 122 16.13 8.44 -1.80
C LYS A 122 14.96 8.87 -2.69
N TYR A 123 14.21 7.92 -3.24
CA TYR A 123 13.03 8.22 -4.05
C TYR A 123 11.91 8.84 -3.23
N LEU A 124 11.66 8.33 -2.01
CA LEU A 124 10.65 8.88 -1.12
C LEU A 124 10.99 10.30 -0.66
N ILE A 125 12.24 10.54 -0.25
CA ILE A 125 12.72 11.88 0.13
C ILE A 125 12.59 12.86 -1.04
N ALA A 126 12.91 12.44 -2.26
CA ALA A 126 12.74 13.27 -3.45
C ALA A 126 11.26 13.52 -3.74
N ALA A 127 10.40 12.51 -3.59
CA ALA A 127 8.95 12.63 -3.76
C ALA A 127 8.34 13.59 -2.73
N GLN A 128 8.74 13.49 -1.46
CA GLN A 128 8.33 14.42 -0.41
C GLN A 128 8.68 15.88 -0.77
N LYS A 129 9.89 16.12 -1.28
CA LYS A 129 10.35 17.48 -1.63
C LYS A 129 9.57 18.10 -2.78
N VAL A 130 9.16 17.32 -3.78
CA VAL A 130 8.38 17.84 -4.91
C VAL A 130 6.89 17.99 -4.58
N GLY A 131 6.39 17.27 -3.60
CA GLY A 131 5.02 17.34 -3.10
C GLY A 131 3.99 16.63 -3.98
N LEU A 132 2.81 16.35 -3.39
CA LEU A 132 1.78 15.51 -4.01
C LEU A 132 1.28 16.06 -5.35
N SER A 133 1.03 17.37 -5.47
CA SER A 133 0.51 17.96 -6.72
C SER A 133 1.46 17.67 -7.90
N ARG A 134 2.76 17.80 -7.69
CA ARG A 134 3.76 17.49 -8.72
C ARG A 134 3.85 16.00 -9.04
N LEU A 135 3.67 15.14 -8.03
CA LEU A 135 3.61 13.69 -8.24
C LEU A 135 2.39 13.29 -9.08
N LEU A 136 1.24 13.93 -8.87
CA LEU A 136 0.03 13.72 -9.67
C LEU A 136 0.24 14.16 -11.13
N GLU A 137 0.91 15.28 -11.39
CA GLU A 137 1.29 15.68 -12.76
C GLU A 137 2.15 14.59 -13.43
N GLY A 138 3.14 14.05 -12.71
CA GLY A 138 3.97 12.93 -13.19
C GLY A 138 3.16 11.67 -13.46
N LEU A 139 2.14 11.37 -12.66
CA LEU A 139 1.21 10.26 -12.91
C LEU A 139 0.39 10.49 -14.19
N LEU A 140 -0.07 11.72 -14.45
CA LEU A 140 -0.75 12.07 -15.69
C LEU A 140 0.17 11.88 -16.91
N ASP A 141 1.47 12.15 -16.78
CA ASP A 141 2.43 11.86 -17.84
C ASP A 141 2.58 10.37 -18.09
N ILE A 142 2.67 9.54 -17.03
CA ILE A 142 2.63 8.08 -17.15
C ILE A 142 1.34 7.64 -17.86
N PHE A 143 0.20 8.17 -17.46
CA PHE A 143 -1.09 7.86 -18.07
C PHE A 143 -1.12 8.21 -19.55
N ARG A 144 -0.57 9.34 -19.96
CA ARG A 144 -0.49 9.75 -21.37
C ARG A 144 0.40 8.84 -22.21
N ALA A 145 1.48 8.31 -21.61
CA ALA A 145 2.46 7.46 -22.29
C ALA A 145 2.10 5.96 -22.30
N THR A 146 1.36 5.46 -21.29
CA THR A 146 1.15 4.02 -21.11
C THR A 146 0.22 3.40 -22.18
N ASN A 147 0.47 2.15 -22.53
CA ASN A 147 -0.46 1.30 -23.29
C ASN A 147 -1.58 0.72 -22.42
N ALA A 148 -1.43 0.69 -21.09
CA ALA A 148 -2.41 0.17 -20.14
C ALA A 148 -3.41 1.25 -19.67
N LYS A 149 -3.88 2.11 -20.56
CA LYS A 149 -4.69 3.29 -20.25
C LYS A 149 -5.91 3.00 -19.37
N ARG A 150 -6.71 1.97 -19.69
CA ARG A 150 -7.90 1.64 -18.89
C ARG A 150 -7.56 1.29 -17.45
N LYS A 151 -6.47 0.55 -17.24
CA LYS A 151 -6.02 0.19 -15.89
C LYS A 151 -5.57 1.42 -15.10
N TYR A 152 -4.81 2.31 -15.72
CA TYR A 152 -4.43 3.58 -15.09
C TYR A 152 -5.62 4.50 -14.89
N PHE A 153 -6.60 4.47 -15.78
CA PHE A 153 -7.82 5.27 -15.63
C PHE A 153 -8.60 4.88 -14.37
N CYS A 154 -8.65 3.60 -14.00
CA CYS A 154 -9.24 3.19 -12.71
C CYS A 154 -8.54 3.86 -11.52
N LEU A 155 -7.21 3.98 -11.55
CA LEU A 155 -6.48 4.71 -10.52
C LEU A 155 -6.84 6.21 -10.54
N LEU A 156 -6.91 6.85 -11.72
CA LEU A 156 -7.29 8.26 -11.83
C LEU A 156 -8.71 8.52 -11.29
N MET A 157 -9.68 7.66 -11.59
CA MET A 157 -11.05 7.74 -11.04
C MET A 157 -11.05 7.63 -9.51
N HIS A 158 -10.22 6.74 -8.96
CA HIS A 158 -10.06 6.63 -7.52
C HIS A 158 -9.46 7.91 -6.91
N LEU A 159 -8.43 8.48 -7.53
CA LEU A 159 -7.83 9.76 -7.10
C LEU A 159 -8.81 10.94 -7.25
N GLU A 160 -9.70 10.90 -8.25
CA GLU A 160 -10.78 11.88 -8.38
C GLU A 160 -11.78 11.76 -7.22
N SER A 161 -12.15 10.54 -6.80
CA SER A 161 -13.02 10.35 -5.63
C SER A 161 -12.38 10.83 -4.32
N MET A 162 -11.04 10.85 -4.25
CA MET A 162 -10.28 11.45 -3.14
C MET A 162 -10.14 12.99 -3.26
N GLY A 163 -10.71 13.62 -4.29
CA GLY A 163 -10.62 15.07 -4.52
C GLY A 163 -9.28 15.57 -5.06
N LEU A 164 -8.40 14.67 -5.51
CA LEU A 164 -7.06 14.99 -5.98
C LEU A 164 -6.98 15.39 -7.45
N LEU A 165 -7.97 14.96 -8.25
CA LEU A 165 -8.08 15.22 -9.68
C LEU A 165 -9.49 15.65 -10.03
N ARG A 166 -9.62 16.31 -11.19
CA ARG A 166 -10.90 16.50 -11.90
C ARG A 166 -10.76 15.92 -13.29
N ILE A 167 -11.60 14.94 -13.61
CA ILE A 167 -11.58 14.22 -14.89
C ILE A 167 -12.72 14.72 -15.76
N PRO A 168 -12.48 15.19 -16.99
CA PRO A 168 -13.56 15.63 -17.88
C PRO A 168 -14.42 14.43 -18.30
N LYS A 169 -15.75 14.63 -18.36
CA LYS A 169 -16.72 13.60 -18.75
C LYS A 169 -16.36 12.90 -20.07
N GLN A 170 -15.85 13.65 -21.04
CA GLN A 170 -15.36 13.11 -22.31
C GLN A 170 -14.31 12.02 -22.12
N MET A 171 -13.46 12.10 -21.09
CA MET A 171 -12.43 11.09 -20.83
C MET A 171 -13.07 9.77 -20.39
N SER A 172 -14.07 9.82 -19.50
CA SER A 172 -14.83 8.64 -19.06
C SER A 172 -15.53 7.98 -20.23
N GLU A 173 -16.21 8.76 -21.08
CA GLU A 173 -16.90 8.26 -22.28
C GLU A 173 -15.92 7.53 -23.24
N ILE A 174 -14.71 8.05 -23.43
CA ILE A 174 -13.68 7.41 -24.24
C ILE A 174 -13.20 6.09 -23.59
N MET A 175 -12.98 6.08 -22.28
CA MET A 175 -12.51 4.88 -21.58
C MET A 175 -13.52 3.74 -21.54
N ASP A 176 -14.81 4.06 -21.50
CA ASP A 176 -15.92 3.09 -21.58
C ASP A 176 -16.20 2.64 -23.03
N GLY A 177 -15.73 3.41 -24.01
CA GLY A 177 -15.93 3.14 -25.43
C GLY A 177 -15.09 1.97 -25.98
N PRO A 178 -15.39 1.52 -27.20
CA PRO A 178 -14.66 0.42 -27.85
C PRO A 178 -13.23 0.79 -28.27
N THR A 179 -12.96 2.07 -28.49
CA THR A 179 -11.65 2.59 -28.92
C THR A 179 -11.13 3.65 -27.96
N LEU A 180 -9.83 3.90 -27.99
CA LEU A 180 -9.18 4.95 -27.21
C LEU A 180 -8.89 6.22 -28.04
N GLN A 181 -9.58 6.37 -29.19
CA GLN A 181 -9.39 7.52 -30.04
C GLN A 181 -9.76 8.82 -29.29
N GLY A 182 -8.92 9.84 -29.38
CA GLY A 182 -9.10 11.09 -28.64
C GLY A 182 -8.65 11.08 -27.18
N SER A 183 -8.24 9.93 -26.62
CA SER A 183 -7.83 9.83 -25.22
C SER A 183 -6.65 10.73 -24.86
N THR A 184 -5.71 10.94 -25.77
CA THR A 184 -4.55 11.82 -25.55
C THR A 184 -4.99 13.27 -25.39
N GLU A 185 -5.90 13.74 -26.25
CA GLU A 185 -6.42 15.11 -26.17
C GLU A 185 -7.29 15.31 -24.90
N ALA A 186 -8.20 14.37 -24.62
CA ALA A 186 -9.03 14.43 -23.43
C ALA A 186 -8.18 14.38 -22.14
N SER A 187 -7.09 13.62 -22.12
CA SER A 187 -6.20 13.52 -20.95
C SER A 187 -5.48 14.84 -20.61
N ARG A 188 -5.31 15.74 -21.58
CA ARG A 188 -4.71 17.06 -21.33
C ARG A 188 -5.63 17.98 -20.53
N LYS A 189 -6.94 17.67 -20.50
CA LYS A 189 -7.97 18.42 -19.76
C LYS A 189 -8.19 17.90 -18.35
N ILE A 190 -7.46 16.86 -17.93
CA ILE A 190 -7.48 16.39 -16.54
C ILE A 190 -6.71 17.40 -15.70
N GLU A 191 -7.36 17.89 -14.65
CA GLU A 191 -6.82 18.91 -13.76
C GLU A 191 -6.37 18.27 -12.43
N VAL A 192 -5.22 18.70 -11.92
CA VAL A 192 -4.81 18.40 -10.55
C VAL A 192 -5.48 19.40 -9.62
N THR A 193 -6.30 18.89 -8.69
CA THR A 193 -7.07 19.70 -7.72
C THR A 193 -6.52 19.58 -6.29
N ALA A 194 -5.48 18.77 -6.10
CA ALA A 194 -4.85 18.58 -4.81
C ALA A 194 -4.41 19.90 -4.18
N GLN A 195 -4.80 20.13 -2.92
CA GLN A 195 -4.47 21.35 -2.14
C GLN A 195 -3.46 21.07 -1.03
N THR A 196 -2.77 19.93 -1.08
CA THR A 196 -1.78 19.54 -0.07
C THR A 196 -0.62 20.52 -0.03
N THR A 197 -0.31 21.01 1.17
CA THR A 197 0.80 21.94 1.44
C THR A 197 1.97 21.24 2.12
N ASP A 198 1.74 20.09 2.72
CA ASP A 198 2.75 19.26 3.40
C ASP A 198 2.70 17.83 2.86
N THR A 199 3.87 17.20 2.76
CA THR A 199 4.02 15.80 2.35
C THR A 199 4.95 15.11 3.34
N ARG A 200 4.45 14.08 4.01
CA ARG A 200 5.17 13.28 5.01
C ARG A 200 5.49 11.90 4.50
N ILE A 201 6.54 11.31 5.03
CA ILE A 201 6.89 9.90 4.80
C ILE A 201 6.65 9.15 6.10
N ILE A 202 5.99 8.00 6.00
CA ILE A 202 5.79 7.07 7.12
C ILE A 202 6.17 5.67 6.67
N TYR A 203 6.93 4.98 7.49
CA TYR A 203 7.22 3.57 7.34
C TYR A 203 6.42 2.76 8.35
N VAL A 204 5.76 1.70 7.89
CA VAL A 204 5.20 0.67 8.77
C VAL A 204 6.12 -0.52 8.72
N GLN A 205 6.74 -0.88 9.84
CA GLN A 205 7.75 -1.93 9.89
C GLN A 205 7.77 -2.65 11.24
N PRO A 206 8.43 -3.82 11.34
CA PRO A 206 8.40 -4.61 12.58
C PRO A 206 8.82 -3.85 13.83
N ASN A 207 9.88 -3.04 13.75
CA ASN A 207 10.48 -2.35 14.89
C ASN A 207 10.95 -0.94 14.49
N GLY A 208 11.05 -0.05 15.47
CA GLY A 208 11.52 1.34 15.36
C GLY A 208 10.69 2.24 16.24
N ASP A 209 11.27 3.34 16.70
CA ASP A 209 10.68 4.36 17.57
C ASP A 209 10.86 5.78 17.00
N GLU A 210 11.41 5.90 15.78
CA GLU A 210 11.59 7.17 15.12
C GLU A 210 10.22 7.78 14.74
N PRO A 211 10.12 9.11 14.63
CA PRO A 211 8.85 9.80 14.36
C PRO A 211 8.16 9.39 13.05
N ASP A 212 8.95 9.00 12.05
CA ASP A 212 8.50 8.55 10.73
C ASP A 212 8.26 7.03 10.66
N ILE A 213 8.36 6.31 11.78
CA ILE A 213 8.12 4.87 11.86
C ILE A 213 6.88 4.57 12.69
N ILE A 214 6.07 3.65 12.21
CA ILE A 214 5.02 2.97 12.95
C ILE A 214 5.46 1.52 13.08
N SER A 215 5.79 1.10 14.30
CA SER A 215 6.14 -0.28 14.60
C SER A 215 4.90 -1.18 14.51
N PHE A 216 5.09 -2.48 14.27
CA PHE A 216 3.99 -3.44 14.31
C PHE A 216 3.32 -3.51 15.69
N GLN A 217 4.06 -3.18 16.76
CA GLN A 217 3.46 -3.09 18.09
C GLN A 217 2.50 -1.88 18.18
N GLU A 218 2.91 -0.68 17.75
CA GLU A 218 2.04 0.50 17.71
C GLU A 218 0.81 0.25 16.83
N PHE A 219 1.01 -0.40 15.66
CA PHE A 219 -0.08 -0.78 14.78
C PHE A 219 -1.06 -1.74 15.46
N ALA A 220 -0.55 -2.79 16.11
CA ALA A 220 -1.34 -3.78 16.83
C ALA A 220 -2.14 -3.17 17.98
N ASP A 221 -1.60 -2.16 18.67
CA ASP A 221 -2.29 -1.51 19.78
C ASP A 221 -3.53 -0.74 19.32
N VAL A 222 -3.49 -0.15 18.11
CA VAL A 222 -4.68 0.45 17.48
C VAL A 222 -5.68 -0.64 17.06
N VAL A 223 -5.22 -1.67 16.37
CA VAL A 223 -6.07 -2.76 15.87
C VAL A 223 -6.78 -3.49 17.00
N ARG A 224 -6.14 -3.68 18.17
CA ARG A 224 -6.74 -4.32 19.37
C ARG A 224 -7.94 -3.58 19.93
N ARG A 225 -8.16 -2.31 19.60
CA ARG A 225 -9.35 -1.54 20.03
C ARG A 225 -10.63 -2.09 19.40
N HIS A 226 -10.53 -2.81 18.29
CA HIS A 226 -11.64 -3.47 17.60
C HIS A 226 -11.88 -4.88 18.17
N ASN A 227 -13.14 -5.19 18.52
CA ASN A 227 -13.51 -6.44 19.19
C ASN A 227 -13.94 -7.56 18.23
N ASP A 228 -13.70 -7.40 16.91
CA ASP A 228 -14.03 -8.43 15.93
C ASP A 228 -12.89 -9.47 15.78
N PRO A 229 -13.22 -10.67 15.29
CA PRO A 229 -12.25 -11.76 15.18
C PRO A 229 -11.08 -11.48 14.25
N VAL A 230 -11.28 -10.72 13.17
CA VAL A 230 -10.21 -10.39 12.20
C VAL A 230 -9.20 -9.49 12.87
N SER A 231 -9.67 -8.42 13.51
CA SER A 231 -8.84 -7.46 14.22
C SER A 231 -8.00 -8.14 15.30
N GLN A 232 -8.65 -8.94 16.15
CA GLN A 232 -7.96 -9.62 17.25
C GLN A 232 -6.91 -10.61 16.75
N ARG A 233 -7.21 -11.35 15.67
CA ARG A 233 -6.26 -12.30 15.08
C ARG A 233 -5.12 -11.60 14.36
N PHE A 234 -5.39 -10.52 13.62
CA PHE A 234 -4.37 -9.73 12.95
C PHE A 234 -3.42 -9.06 13.95
N ALA A 235 -3.95 -8.43 15.02
CA ALA A 235 -3.13 -7.83 16.06
C ALA A 235 -2.19 -8.83 16.74
N ARG A 236 -2.61 -10.10 16.90
CA ARG A 236 -1.75 -11.17 17.37
C ARG A 236 -0.61 -11.47 16.40
N SER A 237 -0.95 -11.65 15.12
CA SER A 237 0.06 -11.88 14.08
C SER A 237 1.08 -10.73 13.99
N LEU A 238 0.64 -9.48 14.11
CA LEU A 238 1.57 -8.33 14.14
C LEU A 238 2.58 -8.44 15.29
N GLY A 239 2.15 -8.86 16.50
CA GLY A 239 3.05 -9.12 17.61
C GLY A 239 4.08 -10.21 17.27
N GLU A 240 3.63 -11.31 16.67
CA GLU A 240 4.53 -12.40 16.24
C GLU A 240 5.47 -11.98 15.10
N TRP A 241 5.02 -11.10 14.21
CA TRP A 241 5.83 -10.58 13.10
C TRP A 241 6.86 -9.54 13.55
N ALA A 242 6.60 -8.83 14.65
CA ALA A 242 7.57 -7.92 15.28
C ALA A 242 8.74 -8.67 15.91
N GLU A 243 8.54 -9.92 16.35
CA GLU A 243 9.60 -10.74 16.91
C GLU A 243 10.56 -11.23 15.82
N VAL A 244 11.72 -10.60 15.73
CA VAL A 244 12.85 -11.09 14.91
C VAL A 244 13.43 -12.31 15.61
N LYS A 245 13.18 -13.51 15.09
CA LYS A 245 13.88 -14.70 15.58
C LYS A 245 15.40 -14.52 15.39
N ALA A 246 16.16 -14.65 16.45
CA ALA A 246 17.62 -14.45 16.52
C ALA A 246 18.45 -15.41 15.63
N GLY A 247 17.86 -15.97 14.57
CA GLY A 247 18.46 -16.88 13.59
C GLY A 247 18.42 -16.45 12.15
N ASP A 248 17.59 -15.47 11.79
CA ASP A 248 17.38 -15.04 10.40
C ASP A 248 18.37 -13.94 9.93
N LYS A 249 19.64 -14.07 10.30
CA LYS A 249 20.67 -13.34 9.53
C LYS A 249 20.80 -14.05 8.18
N PRO A 250 20.52 -13.40 7.05
CA PRO A 250 20.78 -13.98 5.74
C PRO A 250 22.26 -14.34 5.71
N ALA A 251 22.58 -15.63 5.49
CA ALA A 251 23.93 -16.07 5.22
C ALA A 251 24.47 -15.22 4.08
N ASN A 252 25.50 -14.44 4.37
CA ASN A 252 26.16 -13.54 3.45
C ASN A 252 26.84 -14.39 2.37
N ASN A 253 26.09 -14.89 1.40
CA ASN A 253 26.58 -15.59 0.24
C ASN A 253 27.28 -14.57 -0.69
N ARG A 254 28.45 -14.12 -0.26
CA ARG A 254 29.48 -13.61 -1.17
C ARG A 254 29.90 -14.78 -2.07
N ILE A 255 29.17 -15.01 -3.15
CA ILE A 255 29.71 -15.72 -4.30
C ILE A 255 30.78 -14.79 -4.88
N GLN A 256 32.02 -14.96 -4.40
CA GLN A 256 33.21 -14.52 -5.10
C GLN A 256 33.20 -15.25 -6.45
N ARG A 257 32.75 -14.59 -7.49
CA ARG A 257 33.08 -14.99 -8.87
C ARG A 257 34.56 -14.75 -9.05
N THR A 258 35.36 -15.77 -8.78
CA THR A 258 36.73 -15.87 -9.27
C THR A 258 36.68 -15.84 -10.78
N ARG A 259 37.03 -14.68 -11.35
CA ARG A 259 37.41 -14.57 -12.76
C ARG A 259 38.73 -15.33 -12.93
N THR A 260 38.66 -16.55 -13.40
CA THR A 260 39.79 -17.20 -13.99
C THR A 260 40.09 -16.51 -15.32
N SER A 261 41.13 -15.67 -15.32
CA SER A 261 41.78 -15.19 -16.52
C SER A 261 42.43 -16.39 -17.21
N ARG A 262 41.88 -16.88 -18.32
CA ARG A 262 42.63 -17.67 -19.28
C ARG A 262 43.47 -16.70 -20.11
N ALA A 263 44.75 -16.64 -19.80
CA ALA A 263 45.76 -16.13 -20.70
C ALA A 263 45.80 -17.06 -21.94
N ALA A 264 45.74 -16.44 -23.11
CA ALA A 264 46.04 -17.09 -24.37
C ALA A 264 47.58 -17.13 -24.55
N ASP A 265 48.10 -18.29 -24.71
CA ASP A 265 49.35 -18.52 -25.45
C ASP A 265 49.03 -19.34 -26.71
N ALA A 266 49.38 -18.82 -27.80
CA ALA A 266 49.83 -19.30 -29.10
C ALA A 266 49.17 -18.59 -30.27
#